data_5b224f3b6c1a864b84294ac67d10b660
#
_entry.id   5b224f3b6c1a864b84294ac67d10b660
#
_cell.length_a   1.000
_cell.length_b   1.000
_cell.length_c   1.000
_cell.angle_alpha   90.00
_cell.angle_beta   90.00
_cell.angle_gamma   90.00
#
_symmetry.space_group_name_H-M   'P 1'
#
loop_
_entity.id
_entity.type
_entity.pdbx_description
1 polymer ?
#
loop_
_entity_poly.entity_id
_entity_poly.type
_entity_poly.pdbx_seq_one_letter_code
_entity_poly.pdbx_strand_id
1 'polypeptide(L)'
;MRGVFARASSKGLAVLAAGALVLSACSSSGGKEAEKAAEGDGPRLEVAMVTHSAPGDTFWDIVQKGAKAAAAKDNVEFLYSADPDGGKQAQLVQAAIDKKVDGIIVTLAKPDAMKDVLARAAAADIPVVSINSGQEESAELGAVAHFGQDESIAGEAAGAQLSEVGAKKALCVIHEQGNVGLEARCDGARKTFDGELENLFVQGANMPDVKSSITAKLQSDKSIDGILTLGAPYAATAAAAKKEVGSDARIGTFD
;
A
#
# COMPACT_ATOMS: atom_id res chain seq x y z
N MET A 1 -34.57 65.75 -60.44
CA MET A 1 -35.29 66.64 -59.47
C MET A 1 -34.72 66.23 -58.10
N ARG A 2 -33.90 67.07 -57.53
CA ARG A 2 -34.10 67.91 -56.34
C ARG A 2 -34.54 66.99 -55.16
N GLY A 3 -33.89 66.88 -54.02
CA GLY A 3 -33.01 67.76 -53.26
C GLY A 3 -32.64 67.02 -51.99
N VAL A 4 -31.56 67.22 -51.49
CA VAL A 4 -31.01 68.20 -50.58
C VAL A 4 -31.19 67.91 -49.08
N PHE A 5 -30.06 67.85 -48.40
CA PHE A 5 -29.72 68.15 -46.99
C PHE A 5 -30.26 67.20 -45.92
N ALA A 6 -29.54 66.84 -44.85
CA ALA A 6 -28.56 67.58 -44.07
C ALA A 6 -27.71 66.65 -43.14
N ARG A 7 -26.61 67.25 -42.78
CA ARG A 7 -25.60 66.79 -41.76
C ARG A 7 -26.15 66.54 -40.35
N ALA A 8 -25.59 65.62 -39.65
CA ALA A 8 -25.15 65.89 -38.29
C ALA A 8 -24.07 64.87 -37.83
N SER A 9 -22.99 65.45 -37.39
CA SER A 9 -21.83 64.79 -36.77
C SER A 9 -22.15 64.36 -35.31
N SER A 10 -21.70 63.24 -34.89
CA SER A 10 -21.30 63.04 -33.46
C SER A 10 -20.23 61.95 -33.33
N LYS A 11 -19.17 62.36 -32.70
CA LYS A 11 -17.99 61.61 -32.35
C LYS A 11 -18.36 60.55 -31.33
N GLY A 12 -18.00 59.31 -31.54
CA GLY A 12 -18.16 58.21 -30.57
C GLY A 12 -16.98 57.27 -30.64
N LEU A 13 -16.25 57.28 -29.61
CA LEU A 13 -15.00 56.65 -29.24
C LEU A 13 -14.97 55.14 -29.54
N ALA A 14 -14.05 54.69 -30.37
CA ALA A 14 -13.75 53.27 -30.58
C ALA A 14 -12.87 52.78 -29.41
N VAL A 15 -13.43 51.92 -28.55
CA VAL A 15 -12.66 51.16 -27.55
C VAL A 15 -12.28 49.81 -28.18
N LEU A 16 -11.03 49.67 -28.56
CA LEU A 16 -10.41 48.39 -28.92
C LEU A 16 -10.20 47.56 -27.65
N ALA A 17 -11.05 46.59 -27.41
CA ALA A 17 -10.79 45.54 -26.45
C ALA A 17 -9.89 44.47 -27.09
N ALA A 18 -8.59 44.56 -26.85
CA ALA A 18 -7.63 43.49 -27.13
C ALA A 18 -7.85 42.34 -26.12
N GLY A 19 -8.55 41.29 -26.56
CA GLY A 19 -8.64 40.04 -25.80
C GLY A 19 -7.32 39.30 -25.86
N ALA A 20 -6.54 39.37 -24.78
CA ALA A 20 -5.39 38.50 -24.58
C ALA A 20 -5.89 37.10 -24.24
N LEU A 21 -5.87 36.18 -25.19
CA LEU A 21 -5.99 34.74 -24.97
C LEU A 21 -4.71 34.25 -24.24
N VAL A 22 -4.80 34.12 -22.95
CA VAL A 22 -3.80 33.40 -22.15
C VAL A 22 -3.99 31.91 -22.41
N LEU A 23 -3.21 31.33 -23.30
CA LEU A 23 -2.99 29.90 -23.41
C LEU A 23 -2.25 29.45 -22.19
N SER A 24 -2.98 28.99 -21.14
CA SER A 24 -2.40 28.24 -20.06
C SER A 24 -1.94 26.87 -20.58
N ALA A 25 -0.64 26.77 -20.88
CA ALA A 25 0.01 25.52 -21.14
C ALA A 25 -0.20 24.59 -19.91
N CYS A 26 -0.93 23.49 -20.11
CA CYS A 26 -0.94 22.39 -19.16
C CYS A 26 0.48 21.82 -19.08
N SER A 27 1.23 22.24 -18.09
CA SER A 27 2.44 21.58 -17.66
C SER A 27 2.02 20.26 -17.01
N SER A 28 2.38 19.15 -17.64
CA SER A 28 2.16 17.79 -17.16
C SER A 28 3.18 17.41 -16.08
N SER A 29 3.23 18.14 -15.00
CA SER A 29 3.82 17.70 -13.75
C SER A 29 2.69 17.44 -12.77
N GLY A 30 2.24 16.17 -12.70
CA GLY A 30 1.23 15.70 -11.77
C GLY A 30 1.77 15.64 -10.34
N GLY A 31 1.97 16.80 -9.75
CA GLY A 31 2.23 17.01 -8.36
C GLY A 31 1.62 18.34 -7.98
N LYS A 32 0.41 18.35 -7.41
CA LYS A 32 -0.02 19.50 -6.63
C LYS A 32 1.05 19.74 -5.58
N GLU A 33 1.66 20.94 -5.58
CA GLU A 33 2.36 21.42 -4.38
C GLU A 33 1.39 21.24 -3.23
N ALA A 34 1.87 20.58 -2.17
CA ALA A 34 1.07 20.39 -0.96
C ALA A 34 0.69 21.79 -0.48
N GLU A 35 -0.59 22.15 -0.61
CA GLU A 35 -1.13 23.30 0.12
C GLU A 35 -0.72 23.11 1.58
N LYS A 36 -0.13 24.14 2.19
CA LYS A 36 0.10 24.13 3.64
C LYS A 36 -1.24 23.81 4.29
N ALA A 37 -1.32 22.62 4.87
CA ALA A 37 -2.51 22.21 5.61
C ALA A 37 -2.82 23.30 6.64
N ALA A 38 -4.04 23.81 6.62
CA ALA A 38 -4.54 24.60 7.73
C ALA A 38 -4.53 23.68 8.97
N GLU A 39 -3.89 24.10 10.04
CA GLU A 39 -3.96 23.39 11.31
C GLU A 39 -5.43 23.27 11.68
N GLY A 40 -5.93 22.06 11.93
CA GLY A 40 -7.31 21.82 12.30
C GLY A 40 -7.64 22.53 13.62
N ASP A 41 -8.74 23.27 13.65
CA ASP A 41 -9.23 24.01 14.84
C ASP A 41 -9.83 23.08 15.92
N GLY A 42 -9.80 21.76 15.74
CA GLY A 42 -10.33 20.76 16.67
C GLY A 42 -9.38 20.46 17.84
N PRO A 43 -9.87 19.73 18.87
CA PRO A 43 -9.01 19.22 19.92
C PRO A 43 -7.91 18.34 19.32
N ARG A 44 -6.68 18.48 19.82
CA ARG A 44 -5.57 17.66 19.35
C ARG A 44 -5.76 16.22 19.83
N LEU A 45 -5.99 15.31 18.88
CA LEU A 45 -6.10 13.89 19.16
C LEU A 45 -4.71 13.22 19.14
N GLU A 46 -4.54 12.22 19.98
CA GLU A 46 -3.36 11.35 19.96
C GLU A 46 -3.70 10.01 19.34
N VAL A 47 -3.07 9.66 18.21
CA VAL A 47 -3.34 8.41 17.48
C VAL A 47 -2.07 7.59 17.35
N ALA A 48 -2.14 6.34 17.80
CA ALA A 48 -1.06 5.38 17.67
C ALA A 48 -1.25 4.52 16.42
N MET A 49 -0.22 4.40 15.58
CA MET A 49 -0.16 3.45 14.47
C MET A 49 0.86 2.36 14.81
N VAL A 50 0.39 1.13 14.90
CA VAL A 50 1.20 -0.05 15.25
C VAL A 50 1.18 -1.05 14.10
N THR A 51 2.34 -1.28 13.47
CA THR A 51 2.44 -2.16 12.30
C THR A 51 3.33 -3.37 12.55
N HIS A 52 3.24 -4.36 11.65
CA HIS A 52 4.13 -5.52 11.63
C HIS A 52 5.43 -5.26 10.84
N SER A 53 5.76 -4.01 10.56
CA SER A 53 6.93 -3.64 9.78
C SER A 53 8.23 -4.15 10.39
N ALA A 54 9.08 -4.72 9.55
CA ALA A 54 10.47 -4.97 9.91
C ALA A 54 11.33 -3.70 9.75
N PRO A 55 12.46 -3.58 10.48
CA PRO A 55 13.38 -2.47 10.28
C PRO A 55 13.90 -2.41 8.83
N GLY A 56 13.83 -1.23 8.22
CA GLY A 56 14.31 -1.00 6.85
C GLY A 56 13.33 -1.37 5.74
N ASP A 57 12.08 -1.65 6.07
CA ASP A 57 11.03 -1.92 5.10
C ASP A 57 10.56 -0.62 4.43
N THR A 58 10.92 -0.47 3.16
CA THR A 58 10.65 0.76 2.39
C THR A 58 9.18 0.98 2.08
N PHE A 59 8.35 -0.07 2.02
CA PHE A 59 6.90 0.05 1.89
C PHE A 59 6.31 0.81 3.08
N TRP A 60 6.68 0.38 4.30
CA TRP A 60 6.20 1.01 5.52
C TRP A 60 6.73 2.43 5.72
N ASP A 61 7.89 2.77 5.17
CA ASP A 61 8.39 4.16 5.13
C ASP A 61 7.45 5.08 4.34
N ILE A 62 6.89 4.59 3.23
CA ILE A 62 5.93 5.35 2.40
C ILE A 62 4.61 5.49 3.15
N VAL A 63 4.07 4.41 3.71
CA VAL A 63 2.83 4.43 4.49
C VAL A 63 2.95 5.39 5.69
N GLN A 64 4.07 5.33 6.41
CA GLN A 64 4.33 6.23 7.54
C GLN A 64 4.40 7.71 7.12
N LYS A 65 5.00 8.02 5.96
CA LYS A 65 5.01 9.39 5.41
C LYS A 65 3.59 9.89 5.12
N GLY A 66 2.74 9.04 4.54
CA GLY A 66 1.33 9.36 4.30
C GLY A 66 0.57 9.62 5.61
N ALA A 67 0.75 8.74 6.60
CA ALA A 67 0.14 8.89 7.91
C ALA A 67 0.56 10.19 8.62
N LYS A 68 1.87 10.53 8.58
CA LYS A 68 2.38 11.80 9.13
C LYS A 68 1.80 13.03 8.42
N ALA A 69 1.63 12.96 7.10
CA ALA A 69 1.03 14.05 6.34
C ALA A 69 -0.46 14.25 6.69
N ALA A 70 -1.21 13.18 6.86
CA ALA A 70 -2.61 13.22 7.29
C ALA A 70 -2.72 13.78 8.73
N ALA A 71 -1.90 13.27 9.64
CA ALA A 71 -1.87 13.71 11.03
C ALA A 71 -1.56 15.22 11.18
N ALA A 72 -0.61 15.72 10.40
CA ALA A 72 -0.26 17.14 10.38
C ALA A 72 -1.42 18.01 9.86
N LYS A 73 -2.19 17.50 8.89
CA LYS A 73 -3.36 18.20 8.33
C LYS A 73 -4.50 18.28 9.35
N ASP A 74 -4.71 17.23 10.11
CA ASP A 74 -5.89 17.08 10.98
C ASP A 74 -5.58 17.37 12.45
N ASN A 75 -4.45 18.04 12.76
CA ASN A 75 -3.97 18.38 14.12
C ASN A 75 -3.87 17.15 15.05
N VAL A 76 -3.36 16.03 14.53
CA VAL A 76 -3.20 14.78 15.29
C VAL A 76 -1.76 14.65 15.78
N GLU A 77 -1.59 14.29 17.06
CA GLU A 77 -0.32 13.77 17.56
C GLU A 77 -0.17 12.32 17.12
N PHE A 78 0.75 12.07 16.17
CA PHE A 78 0.94 10.78 15.56
C PHE A 78 2.09 10.01 16.21
N LEU A 79 1.77 8.85 16.77
CA LEU A 79 2.73 7.91 17.34
C LEU A 79 2.88 6.71 16.42
N TYR A 80 4.12 6.32 16.13
CA TYR A 80 4.40 5.15 15.31
C TYR A 80 5.29 4.16 16.03
N SER A 81 4.90 2.89 16.00
CA SER A 81 5.72 1.76 16.46
C SER A 81 5.49 0.55 15.58
N ALA A 82 6.47 -0.36 15.52
CA ALA A 82 6.38 -1.54 14.69
C ALA A 82 7.24 -2.68 15.25
N ASP A 83 6.77 -3.91 15.06
CA ASP A 83 7.54 -5.12 15.26
C ASP A 83 6.95 -6.25 14.40
N PRO A 84 7.75 -7.02 13.62
CA PRO A 84 7.26 -8.13 12.81
C PRO A 84 6.83 -9.35 13.63
N ASP A 85 7.21 -9.45 14.90
CA ASP A 85 6.71 -10.45 15.82
C ASP A 85 5.32 -10.06 16.34
N GLY A 86 4.31 -10.92 16.11
CA GLY A 86 2.93 -10.62 16.50
C GLY A 86 2.73 -10.39 18.01
N GLY A 87 3.48 -11.11 18.85
CA GLY A 87 3.41 -10.93 20.30
C GLY A 87 4.00 -9.60 20.76
N LYS A 88 5.09 -9.17 20.15
CA LYS A 88 5.68 -7.86 20.41
C LYS A 88 4.83 -6.73 19.82
N GLN A 89 4.26 -6.93 18.63
CA GLN A 89 3.28 -5.99 18.07
C GLN A 89 2.10 -5.80 19.03
N ALA A 90 1.57 -6.88 19.62
CA ALA A 90 0.52 -6.81 20.64
C ALA A 90 0.94 -6.03 21.89
N GLN A 91 2.20 -6.14 22.33
CA GLN A 91 2.74 -5.34 23.44
C GLN A 91 2.79 -3.86 23.10
N LEU A 92 3.13 -3.51 21.85
CA LEU A 92 3.11 -2.11 21.39
C LEU A 92 1.69 -1.54 21.35
N VAL A 93 0.70 -2.34 20.94
CA VAL A 93 -0.73 -1.95 21.03
C VAL A 93 -1.13 -1.76 22.50
N GLN A 94 -0.71 -2.66 23.42
CA GLN A 94 -0.99 -2.49 24.83
C GLN A 94 -0.39 -1.19 25.39
N ALA A 95 0.83 -0.85 25.01
CA ALA A 95 1.45 0.42 25.42
C ALA A 95 0.65 1.65 24.94
N ALA A 96 0.04 1.60 23.75
CA ALA A 96 -0.85 2.66 23.28
C ALA A 96 -2.14 2.73 24.12
N ILE A 97 -2.72 1.58 24.50
CA ILE A 97 -3.88 1.53 25.41
C ILE A 97 -3.54 2.13 26.77
N ASP A 98 -2.40 1.74 27.35
CA ASP A 98 -1.95 2.23 28.66
C ASP A 98 -1.70 3.74 28.66
N LYS A 99 -1.26 4.27 27.49
CA LYS A 99 -1.09 5.71 27.25
C LYS A 99 -2.43 6.43 27.09
N LYS A 100 -3.54 5.71 26.89
CA LYS A 100 -4.89 6.23 26.66
C LYS A 100 -4.99 7.12 25.42
N VAL A 101 -4.40 6.66 24.31
CA VAL A 101 -4.53 7.34 23.02
C VAL A 101 -6.00 7.42 22.57
N ASP A 102 -6.34 8.42 21.77
CA ASP A 102 -7.71 8.63 21.28
C ASP A 102 -8.11 7.66 20.15
N GLY A 103 -7.14 6.98 19.55
CA GLY A 103 -7.39 5.97 18.51
C GLY A 103 -6.15 5.13 18.20
N ILE A 104 -6.39 3.92 17.71
CA ILE A 104 -5.34 3.00 17.30
C ILE A 104 -5.53 2.61 15.84
N ILE A 105 -4.46 2.72 15.05
CA ILE A 105 -4.36 2.15 13.71
C ILE A 105 -3.45 0.92 13.81
N VAL A 106 -3.91 -0.25 13.32
CA VAL A 106 -3.15 -1.50 13.47
C VAL A 106 -3.16 -2.33 12.19
N THR A 107 -2.08 -3.06 11.93
CA THR A 107 -2.07 -4.12 10.92
C THR A 107 -2.40 -5.47 11.58
N LEU A 108 -3.17 -6.29 10.86
CA LEU A 108 -3.61 -7.59 11.35
C LEU A 108 -2.94 -8.74 10.57
N ALA A 109 -1.63 -8.62 10.32
CA ALA A 109 -0.86 -9.67 9.64
C ALA A 109 -0.89 -11.01 10.39
N LYS A 110 -0.94 -10.95 11.73
CA LYS A 110 -1.05 -12.11 12.63
C LYS A 110 -2.23 -11.90 13.57
N PRO A 111 -3.47 -12.10 13.10
CA PRO A 111 -4.69 -11.71 13.81
C PRO A 111 -4.85 -12.41 15.15
N ASP A 112 -4.45 -13.68 15.28
CA ASP A 112 -4.51 -14.42 16.53
C ASP A 112 -3.72 -13.74 17.66
N ALA A 113 -2.57 -13.17 17.34
CA ALA A 113 -1.76 -12.43 18.31
C ALA A 113 -2.39 -11.11 18.76
N MET A 114 -3.28 -10.55 17.93
CA MET A 114 -3.95 -9.26 18.21
C MET A 114 -5.25 -9.42 19.00
N LYS A 115 -5.87 -10.60 19.01
CA LYS A 115 -7.22 -10.83 19.56
C LYS A 115 -7.42 -10.26 20.96
N ASP A 116 -6.57 -10.66 21.91
CA ASP A 116 -6.73 -10.27 23.31
C ASP A 116 -6.45 -8.77 23.54
N VAL A 117 -5.46 -8.20 22.81
CA VAL A 117 -5.12 -6.80 22.99
C VAL A 117 -6.15 -5.88 22.38
N LEU A 118 -6.77 -6.27 21.26
CA LEU A 118 -7.85 -5.48 20.65
C LEU A 118 -9.13 -5.55 21.48
N ALA A 119 -9.43 -6.69 22.12
CA ALA A 119 -10.50 -6.76 23.11
C ALA A 119 -10.27 -5.79 24.29
N ARG A 120 -9.01 -5.60 24.72
CA ARG A 120 -8.68 -4.59 25.75
C ARG A 120 -8.82 -3.15 25.25
N ALA A 121 -8.48 -2.87 23.99
CA ALA A 121 -8.71 -1.56 23.39
C ALA A 121 -10.21 -1.23 23.38
N ALA A 122 -11.05 -2.19 22.96
CA ALA A 122 -12.50 -2.03 22.98
C ALA A 122 -13.04 -1.82 24.41
N ALA A 123 -12.54 -2.55 25.41
CA ALA A 123 -12.91 -2.37 26.82
C ALA A 123 -12.46 -1.03 27.42
N ALA A 124 -11.48 -0.39 26.80
CA ALA A 124 -11.01 0.96 27.14
C ALA A 124 -11.69 2.08 26.32
N ASP A 125 -12.70 1.74 25.52
CA ASP A 125 -13.41 2.65 24.60
C ASP A 125 -12.48 3.33 23.58
N ILE A 126 -11.34 2.70 23.21
CA ILE A 126 -10.42 3.21 22.21
C ILE A 126 -10.78 2.62 20.85
N PRO A 127 -11.22 3.43 19.88
CA PRO A 127 -11.54 2.96 18.54
C PRO A 127 -10.30 2.43 17.82
N VAL A 128 -10.48 1.33 17.11
CA VAL A 128 -9.42 0.68 16.32
C VAL A 128 -9.77 0.70 14.85
N VAL A 129 -8.84 1.12 14.01
CA VAL A 129 -8.90 0.99 12.55
C VAL A 129 -7.81 0.02 12.13
N SER A 130 -8.15 -0.97 11.31
CA SER A 130 -7.14 -1.85 10.73
C SER A 130 -6.72 -1.40 9.35
N ILE A 131 -5.47 -1.68 8.99
CA ILE A 131 -4.92 -1.34 7.68
C ILE A 131 -4.10 -2.49 7.09
N ASN A 132 -3.99 -2.53 5.77
CA ASN A 132 -3.17 -3.45 4.99
C ASN A 132 -3.63 -4.91 5.12
N SER A 133 -3.15 -5.68 6.10
CA SER A 133 -3.44 -7.11 6.25
C SER A 133 -4.59 -7.38 7.22
N GLY A 134 -5.27 -8.53 7.06
CA GLY A 134 -6.30 -9.03 7.97
C GLY A 134 -7.66 -8.39 7.79
N GLN A 135 -8.05 -8.13 6.55
CA GLN A 135 -9.38 -7.57 6.22
C GLN A 135 -10.51 -8.48 6.71
N GLU A 136 -10.38 -9.78 6.53
CA GLU A 136 -11.42 -10.74 6.87
C GLU A 136 -11.66 -10.82 8.38
N GLU A 137 -10.59 -10.72 9.18
CA GLU A 137 -10.63 -10.80 10.66
C GLU A 137 -10.94 -9.45 11.31
N SER A 138 -10.82 -8.37 10.56
CA SER A 138 -10.89 -6.98 11.03
C SER A 138 -12.14 -6.69 11.87
N ALA A 139 -13.32 -7.00 11.33
CA ALA A 139 -14.59 -6.74 12.00
C ALA A 139 -14.80 -7.63 13.24
N GLU A 140 -14.40 -8.92 13.18
CA GLU A 140 -14.48 -9.85 14.31
C GLU A 140 -13.58 -9.41 15.46
N LEU A 141 -12.41 -8.84 15.14
CA LEU A 141 -11.46 -8.30 16.12
C LEU A 141 -11.82 -6.89 16.62
N GLY A 142 -12.98 -6.37 16.25
CA GLY A 142 -13.53 -5.12 16.77
C GLY A 142 -13.00 -3.85 16.11
N ALA A 143 -12.34 -3.93 14.94
CA ALA A 143 -11.99 -2.74 14.19
C ALA A 143 -13.26 -2.10 13.59
N VAL A 144 -13.37 -0.78 13.71
CA VAL A 144 -14.52 0.00 13.21
C VAL A 144 -14.46 0.21 11.70
N ALA A 145 -13.29 0.06 11.09
CA ALA A 145 -13.07 0.09 9.65
C ALA A 145 -11.76 -0.62 9.29
N HIS A 146 -11.67 -1.05 8.03
CA HIS A 146 -10.43 -1.56 7.43
C HIS A 146 -10.08 -0.73 6.18
N PHE A 147 -8.81 -0.41 6.00
CA PHE A 147 -8.28 0.23 4.80
C PHE A 147 -7.14 -0.61 4.22
N GLY A 148 -7.42 -1.28 3.14
CA GLY A 148 -6.49 -2.17 2.44
C GLY A 148 -7.09 -2.61 1.12
N GLN A 149 -6.35 -3.41 0.37
CA GLN A 149 -6.90 -4.12 -0.77
C GLN A 149 -7.45 -5.47 -0.32
N ASP A 150 -8.35 -6.05 -1.11
CA ASP A 150 -8.70 -7.46 -0.98
C ASP A 150 -7.54 -8.30 -1.52
N GLU A 151 -6.83 -8.96 -0.61
CA GLU A 151 -5.60 -9.69 -0.94
C GLU A 151 -5.87 -10.94 -1.79
N SER A 152 -7.04 -11.57 -1.63
CA SER A 152 -7.45 -12.71 -2.46
C SER A 152 -7.71 -12.27 -3.90
N ILE A 153 -8.46 -11.16 -4.09
CA ILE A 153 -8.74 -10.61 -5.43
C ILE A 153 -7.43 -10.15 -6.10
N ALA A 154 -6.54 -9.49 -5.37
CA ALA A 154 -5.24 -9.09 -5.89
C ALA A 154 -4.41 -10.32 -6.30
N GLY A 155 -4.46 -11.38 -5.51
CA GLY A 155 -3.87 -12.68 -5.85
C GLY A 155 -4.47 -13.29 -7.09
N GLU A 156 -5.79 -13.32 -7.23
CA GLU A 156 -6.48 -13.82 -8.42
C GLU A 156 -6.02 -13.10 -9.70
N ALA A 157 -5.87 -11.78 -9.63
CA ALA A 157 -5.34 -11.02 -10.75
C ALA A 157 -3.90 -11.43 -11.12
N ALA A 158 -3.04 -11.66 -10.12
CA ALA A 158 -1.66 -12.10 -10.35
C ALA A 158 -1.59 -13.53 -10.94
N GLY A 159 -2.46 -14.44 -10.48
CA GLY A 159 -2.55 -15.80 -11.03
C GLY A 159 -2.98 -15.81 -12.48
N ALA A 160 -3.98 -15.00 -12.84
CA ALA A 160 -4.41 -14.82 -14.22
C ALA A 160 -3.29 -14.29 -15.11
N GLN A 161 -2.51 -13.32 -14.63
CA GLN A 161 -1.34 -12.81 -15.35
C GLN A 161 -0.24 -13.86 -15.54
N LEU A 162 0.01 -14.71 -14.55
CA LEU A 162 0.94 -15.83 -14.72
C LEU A 162 0.50 -16.79 -15.84
N SER A 163 -0.81 -17.07 -15.92
CA SER A 163 -1.37 -17.89 -17.02
C SER A 163 -1.24 -17.19 -18.36
N GLU A 164 -1.55 -15.89 -18.43
CA GLU A 164 -1.48 -15.09 -19.67
C GLU A 164 -0.05 -15.05 -20.24
N VAL A 165 0.96 -14.93 -19.38
CA VAL A 165 2.36 -15.01 -19.82
C VAL A 165 2.83 -16.43 -20.13
N GLY A 166 1.98 -17.43 -19.96
CA GLY A 166 2.22 -18.83 -20.34
C GLY A 166 3.05 -19.62 -19.34
N ALA A 167 3.19 -19.16 -18.09
CA ALA A 167 3.82 -19.94 -17.03
C ALA A 167 3.03 -21.25 -16.77
N LYS A 168 3.73 -22.30 -16.36
CA LYS A 168 3.14 -23.61 -16.05
C LYS A 168 3.44 -24.08 -14.64
N LYS A 169 4.59 -23.67 -14.10
CA LYS A 169 4.97 -23.94 -12.73
C LYS A 169 5.62 -22.72 -12.11
N ALA A 170 5.00 -22.17 -11.07
CA ALA A 170 5.46 -20.95 -10.45
C ALA A 170 5.69 -21.10 -8.94
N LEU A 171 6.58 -20.28 -8.40
CA LEU A 171 6.75 -20.09 -6.97
C LEU A 171 5.96 -18.86 -6.51
N CYS A 172 5.24 -18.95 -5.39
CA CYS A 172 4.77 -17.81 -4.64
C CYS A 172 5.71 -17.61 -3.45
N VAL A 173 6.47 -16.51 -3.46
CA VAL A 173 7.52 -16.26 -2.46
C VAL A 173 6.93 -15.47 -1.29
N ILE A 174 6.66 -16.17 -0.18
CA ILE A 174 6.10 -15.59 1.04
C ILE A 174 7.26 -15.17 1.95
N HIS A 175 7.44 -13.89 2.10
CA HIS A 175 8.57 -13.30 2.82
C HIS A 175 8.31 -13.07 4.32
N GLU A 176 7.10 -13.32 4.78
CA GLU A 176 6.72 -13.30 6.19
C GLU A 176 5.73 -14.43 6.47
N GLN A 177 6.21 -15.51 7.07
CA GLN A 177 5.39 -16.66 7.42
C GLN A 177 4.31 -16.29 8.44
N GLY A 178 3.08 -16.77 8.22
CA GLY A 178 1.92 -16.49 9.07
C GLY A 178 1.32 -15.10 8.87
N ASN A 179 1.75 -14.37 7.84
CA ASN A 179 1.08 -13.15 7.42
C ASN A 179 -0.12 -13.52 6.54
N VAL A 180 -1.33 -13.40 7.10
CA VAL A 180 -2.57 -13.80 6.43
C VAL A 180 -2.81 -13.08 5.09
N GLY A 181 -2.37 -11.83 4.95
CA GLY A 181 -2.50 -11.09 3.70
C GLY A 181 -1.60 -11.64 2.60
N LEU A 182 -0.35 -12.01 2.93
CA LEU A 182 0.56 -12.61 1.95
C LEU A 182 0.09 -14.02 1.54
N GLU A 183 -0.40 -14.80 2.50
CA GLU A 183 -0.95 -16.13 2.24
C GLU A 183 -2.20 -16.03 1.37
N ALA A 184 -3.11 -15.10 1.64
CA ALA A 184 -4.30 -14.84 0.84
C ALA A 184 -3.98 -14.45 -0.62
N ARG A 185 -2.90 -13.68 -0.86
CA ARG A 185 -2.42 -13.37 -2.23
C ARG A 185 -1.99 -14.65 -2.97
N CYS A 186 -1.23 -15.53 -2.32
CA CYS A 186 -0.81 -16.79 -2.93
C CYS A 186 -2.00 -17.72 -3.17
N ASP A 187 -2.95 -17.78 -2.24
CA ASP A 187 -4.15 -18.60 -2.37
C ASP A 187 -5.10 -18.05 -3.45
N GLY A 188 -5.24 -16.73 -3.54
CA GLY A 188 -5.94 -16.09 -4.65
C GLY A 188 -5.30 -16.41 -6.00
N ALA A 189 -3.98 -16.29 -6.11
CA ALA A 189 -3.26 -16.60 -7.33
C ALA A 189 -3.45 -18.08 -7.76
N ARG A 190 -3.53 -18.99 -6.80
CA ARG A 190 -3.76 -20.42 -7.08
C ARG A 190 -5.15 -20.70 -7.70
N LYS A 191 -6.14 -19.85 -7.42
CA LYS A 191 -7.50 -20.02 -7.96
C LYS A 191 -7.60 -19.76 -9.48
N THR A 192 -6.72 -18.91 -10.00
CA THR A 192 -6.79 -18.41 -11.38
C THR A 192 -5.58 -18.75 -12.23
N PHE A 193 -4.53 -19.28 -11.63
CA PHE A 193 -3.37 -19.77 -12.34
C PHE A 193 -3.62 -21.18 -12.89
N ASP A 194 -3.53 -21.36 -14.21
CA ASP A 194 -3.74 -22.64 -14.91
C ASP A 194 -2.58 -23.64 -14.73
N GLY A 195 -1.58 -23.30 -13.91
CA GLY A 195 -0.40 -24.10 -13.63
C GLY A 195 -0.32 -24.57 -12.19
N GLU A 196 0.86 -25.09 -11.83
CA GLU A 196 1.20 -25.44 -10.44
C GLU A 196 1.82 -24.23 -9.72
N LEU A 197 1.23 -23.78 -8.60
CA LEU A 197 1.77 -22.72 -7.76
C LEU A 197 2.23 -23.30 -6.41
N GLU A 198 3.53 -23.25 -6.17
CA GLU A 198 4.14 -23.70 -4.92
C GLU A 198 4.51 -22.52 -4.02
N ASN A 199 4.18 -22.59 -2.73
CA ASN A 199 4.62 -21.58 -1.77
C ASN A 199 6.09 -21.82 -1.38
N LEU A 200 6.90 -20.76 -1.46
CA LEU A 200 8.27 -20.73 -0.96
C LEU A 200 8.36 -19.72 0.19
N PHE A 201 8.46 -20.23 1.42
CA PHE A 201 8.66 -19.39 2.60
C PHE A 201 10.12 -19.00 2.76
N VAL A 202 10.38 -17.70 2.96
CA VAL A 202 11.72 -17.13 3.12
C VAL A 202 11.76 -16.15 4.29
N GLN A 203 12.96 -15.87 4.80
CA GLN A 203 13.18 -14.87 5.85
C GLN A 203 13.33 -13.48 5.22
N GLY A 204 12.23 -12.75 5.02
CA GLY A 204 12.19 -11.49 4.29
C GLY A 204 13.10 -10.39 4.83
N ALA A 205 13.37 -10.37 6.13
CA ALA A 205 14.33 -9.44 6.73
C ALA A 205 15.80 -9.79 6.38
N ASN A 206 16.06 -10.96 5.78
CA ASN A 206 17.37 -11.44 5.39
C ASN A 206 17.44 -11.66 3.87
N MET A 207 17.76 -10.62 3.11
CA MET A 207 17.83 -10.70 1.64
C MET A 207 18.81 -11.75 1.11
N PRO A 208 19.98 -12.01 1.72
CA PRO A 208 20.81 -13.16 1.37
C PRO A 208 20.09 -14.51 1.48
N ASP A 209 19.28 -14.72 2.51
CA ASP A 209 18.47 -15.94 2.67
C ASP A 209 17.39 -16.05 1.59
N VAL A 210 16.69 -14.94 1.31
CA VAL A 210 15.70 -14.87 0.20
C VAL A 210 16.35 -15.30 -1.11
N LYS A 211 17.53 -14.72 -1.43
CA LYS A 211 18.26 -15.05 -2.65
C LYS A 211 18.68 -16.51 -2.69
N SER A 212 19.25 -17.02 -1.61
CA SER A 212 19.74 -18.42 -1.56
C SER A 212 18.62 -19.43 -1.68
N SER A 213 17.46 -19.15 -1.03
CA SER A 213 16.29 -20.02 -1.09
C SER A 213 15.69 -20.10 -2.50
N ILE A 214 15.53 -18.95 -3.18
CA ILE A 214 15.06 -18.92 -4.57
C ILE A 214 16.08 -19.60 -5.50
N THR A 215 17.39 -19.32 -5.34
CA THR A 215 18.47 -19.96 -6.11
C THR A 215 18.43 -21.47 -5.97
N ALA A 216 18.35 -21.98 -4.74
CA ALA A 216 18.31 -23.42 -4.46
C ALA A 216 17.08 -24.09 -5.09
N LYS A 217 15.91 -23.43 -5.02
CA LYS A 217 14.68 -23.94 -5.60
C LYS A 217 14.76 -24.03 -7.13
N LEU A 218 15.24 -22.97 -7.81
CA LEU A 218 15.46 -22.94 -9.25
C LEU A 218 16.56 -23.92 -9.73
N GLN A 219 17.52 -24.26 -8.86
CA GLN A 219 18.52 -25.28 -9.16
C GLN A 219 17.96 -26.69 -9.05
N SER A 220 17.15 -26.95 -8.04
CA SER A 220 16.59 -28.26 -7.75
C SER A 220 15.43 -28.64 -8.68
N ASP A 221 14.69 -27.63 -9.19
CA ASP A 221 13.56 -27.84 -10.10
C ASP A 221 13.63 -26.89 -11.30
N LYS A 222 14.07 -27.45 -12.43
CA LYS A 222 14.22 -26.72 -13.69
C LYS A 222 12.90 -26.49 -14.44
N SER A 223 11.80 -27.08 -13.97
CA SER A 223 10.49 -26.86 -14.55
C SER A 223 9.81 -25.57 -14.08
N ILE A 224 10.38 -24.90 -13.08
CA ILE A 224 9.88 -23.62 -12.60
C ILE A 224 10.14 -22.52 -13.63
N ASP A 225 9.07 -21.99 -14.21
CA ASP A 225 9.06 -20.97 -15.24
C ASP A 225 8.38 -19.66 -14.83
N GLY A 226 7.86 -19.59 -13.57
CA GLY A 226 7.26 -18.41 -12.95
C GLY A 226 7.73 -18.18 -11.52
N ILE A 227 7.82 -16.92 -11.12
CA ILE A 227 8.08 -16.50 -9.74
C ILE A 227 7.16 -15.33 -9.45
N LEU A 228 6.26 -15.50 -8.50
CA LEU A 228 5.43 -14.44 -7.94
C LEU A 228 6.02 -14.02 -6.60
N THR A 229 6.50 -12.79 -6.51
CA THR A 229 6.95 -12.19 -5.26
C THR A 229 5.89 -11.21 -4.73
N LEU A 230 5.87 -10.99 -3.43
CA LEU A 230 4.81 -10.22 -2.77
C LEU A 230 5.29 -8.83 -2.33
N GLY A 231 6.33 -8.31 -3.01
CA GLY A 231 6.88 -6.98 -2.78
C GLY A 231 8.12 -6.73 -3.63
N ALA A 232 8.35 -5.48 -4.03
CA ALA A 232 9.38 -5.08 -4.98
C ALA A 232 10.84 -5.47 -4.59
N PRO A 233 11.29 -5.40 -3.31
CA PRO A 233 12.64 -5.84 -2.94
C PRO A 233 12.87 -7.33 -3.23
N TYR A 234 11.85 -8.15 -3.07
CA TYR A 234 11.90 -9.60 -3.33
C TYR A 234 11.94 -9.90 -4.82
N ALA A 235 11.26 -9.09 -5.65
CA ALA A 235 11.35 -9.20 -7.11
C ALA A 235 12.76 -8.92 -7.62
N ALA A 236 13.39 -7.86 -7.12
CA ALA A 236 14.79 -7.55 -7.44
C ALA A 236 15.74 -8.68 -7.03
N THR A 237 15.51 -9.28 -5.86
CA THR A 237 16.29 -10.41 -5.36
C THR A 237 16.03 -11.69 -6.19
N ALA A 238 14.79 -11.96 -6.58
CA ALA A 238 14.45 -13.06 -7.48
C ALA A 238 15.09 -12.91 -8.86
N ALA A 239 15.17 -11.69 -9.39
CA ALA A 239 15.84 -11.41 -10.65
C ALA A 239 17.36 -11.71 -10.56
N ALA A 240 17.99 -11.39 -9.42
CA ALA A 240 19.39 -11.73 -9.19
C ALA A 240 19.62 -13.25 -9.06
N ALA A 241 18.74 -13.95 -8.34
CA ALA A 241 18.79 -15.40 -8.19
C ALA A 241 18.58 -16.12 -9.54
N LYS A 242 17.57 -15.71 -10.30
CA LYS A 242 17.28 -16.21 -11.66
C LYS A 242 18.50 -16.08 -12.58
N LYS A 243 19.13 -14.90 -12.59
CA LYS A 243 20.32 -14.62 -13.39
C LYS A 243 21.49 -15.53 -13.02
N GLU A 244 21.69 -15.77 -11.74
CA GLU A 244 22.78 -16.61 -11.23
C GLU A 244 22.72 -18.05 -11.72
N VAL A 245 21.50 -18.61 -11.82
CA VAL A 245 21.30 -20.00 -12.23
C VAL A 245 20.94 -20.17 -13.72
N GLY A 246 20.90 -19.06 -14.47
CA GLY A 246 20.52 -19.09 -15.90
C GLY A 246 19.09 -19.56 -16.14
N SER A 247 18.16 -19.26 -15.23
CA SER A 247 16.74 -19.59 -15.39
C SER A 247 16.03 -18.55 -16.27
N ASP A 248 15.05 -18.98 -17.04
CA ASP A 248 14.18 -18.13 -17.86
C ASP A 248 12.84 -17.79 -17.17
N ALA A 249 12.66 -18.17 -15.89
CA ALA A 249 11.43 -17.93 -15.14
C ALA A 249 10.99 -16.46 -15.20
N ARG A 250 9.71 -16.24 -15.42
CA ARG A 250 9.11 -14.89 -15.44
C ARG A 250 8.83 -14.44 -14.01
N ILE A 251 8.99 -13.14 -13.76
CA ILE A 251 8.80 -12.59 -12.42
C ILE A 251 7.63 -11.63 -12.45
N GLY A 252 6.64 -11.89 -11.59
CA GLY A 252 5.58 -10.98 -11.21
C GLY A 252 5.78 -10.52 -9.77
N THR A 253 5.28 -9.33 -9.42
CA THR A 253 5.33 -8.80 -8.06
C THR A 253 4.16 -7.87 -7.79
N PHE A 254 3.92 -7.64 -6.51
CA PHE A 254 3.10 -6.55 -5.98
C PHE A 254 4.03 -5.41 -5.54
N ASP A 255 3.51 -4.13 -5.58
CA ASP A 255 4.12 -2.88 -5.13
C ASP A 255 5.41 -2.46 -5.84
#